data_462ebefdd10b08590cf258c4372a956c
#
_entry.id   462ebefdd10b08590cf258c4372a956c
#
_cell.length_a   1.000
_cell.length_b   1.000
_cell.length_c   1.000
_cell.angle_alpha   90.00
_cell.angle_beta   90.00
_cell.angle_gamma   90.00
#
_symmetry.space_group_name_H-M   'P 1'
#
loop_
_entity.id
_entity.type
_entity.pdbx_description
1 polymer ?
#
loop_
_entity_poly.entity_id
_entity_poly.type
_entity_poly.pdbx_seq_one_letter_code
_entity_poly.pdbx_strand_id
1 'polypeptide(L)'
;MKRAMPFIISGMMKLTIGIATCLLLLFCLVLLQQSSNIFNHHKSVFTKELDEDSCLSRYPSSLYRKTSPYKPSQHLISKLRRYEMLHKRCGPGTEAYKSATEKLGHNHVSNSGDECRYVLCVSPLSGLGLGNRMISMVSMFLYALLTERIMLVDQRIDTSDLFCEPFPGTSWFLPLDSPLMDQLDSFNREYSRCYGTMLKNHCINSTTIPSQLYLYLFHDYGDHDQMFFCEDKQMIIGKVPWLVAKSNQYFVPSLWLIPSFLTKLIKLFPQKDTVFHHLSRYIFHPTNQVWGMVTRSYIAYLSRTDERLGIQGSLKSMYWEHPTLTGAVVVVHQPSQEAHQQSDKKLHNKKTLAEMYLLSMTDEVVISASSTFGYVAQGMGGLKSWILYEPVNHTVPDPPCGRAISMEPCFHVPPVYGCKGKTGTNTGNIVPFVRHREDRILGIKLVQDTS
;
A
#
# COMPACT_ATOMS: atom_id res chain seq x y z
N MET A 1 14.74 85.09 32.62
CA MET A 1 14.06 83.85 32.91
C MET A 1 13.54 83.15 31.64
N LYS A 2 14.35 82.49 30.89
CA LYS A 2 13.93 81.64 29.75
C LYS A 2 15.18 80.79 29.30
N ARG A 3 15.49 79.64 29.93
CA ARG A 3 16.39 78.64 29.34
C ARG A 3 16.52 77.42 30.31
N ALA A 4 15.44 76.69 30.53
CA ALA A 4 15.50 75.41 31.23
C ALA A 4 14.58 74.31 30.68
N MET A 5 13.86 74.50 29.57
CA MET A 5 12.89 73.54 29.06
C MET A 5 13.38 72.52 27.99
N PRO A 6 14.48 72.71 27.23
CA PRO A 6 14.80 71.73 26.19
C PRO A 6 15.52 70.46 26.74
N PHE A 7 16.11 70.50 27.91
CA PHE A 7 16.92 69.36 28.42
C PHE A 7 16.08 68.23 29.01
N ILE A 8 14.89 68.54 29.59
CA ILE A 8 13.99 67.57 30.23
C ILE A 8 13.22 66.78 29.14
N ILE A 9 12.80 67.40 28.05
CA ILE A 9 12.09 66.74 26.92
C ILE A 9 13.03 65.76 26.20
N SER A 10 14.30 66.11 26.00
CA SER A 10 15.29 65.19 25.40
C SER A 10 15.61 63.98 26.27
N GLY A 11 15.60 64.15 27.60
CA GLY A 11 15.81 63.03 28.55
C GLY A 11 14.66 62.08 28.59
N MET A 12 13.41 62.54 28.61
CA MET A 12 12.20 61.72 28.57
C MET A 12 12.06 60.95 27.25
N MET A 13 12.36 61.58 26.12
CA MET A 13 12.31 60.94 24.79
C MET A 13 13.39 59.82 24.66
N LYS A 14 14.55 59.98 25.22
CA LYS A 14 15.59 58.94 25.25
C LYS A 14 15.21 57.80 26.20
N LEU A 15 14.54 58.09 27.32
CA LEU A 15 14.07 57.04 28.24
C LEU A 15 12.92 56.24 27.64
N THR A 16 11.97 56.86 26.94
CA THR A 16 10.85 56.14 26.27
C THR A 16 11.34 55.30 25.12
N ILE A 17 12.32 55.72 24.32
CA ILE A 17 12.95 54.92 23.28
C ILE A 17 13.69 53.74 23.87
N GLY A 18 14.43 53.93 24.99
CA GLY A 18 15.11 52.87 25.69
C GLY A 18 14.17 51.83 26.27
N ILE A 19 13.04 52.20 26.81
CA ILE A 19 12.02 51.29 27.32
C ILE A 19 11.36 50.51 26.15
N ALA A 20 11.04 51.19 25.04
CA ALA A 20 10.44 50.54 23.86
C ALA A 20 11.38 49.53 23.21
N THR A 21 12.70 49.83 23.11
CA THR A 21 13.67 48.86 22.60
C THR A 21 13.89 47.68 23.55
N CYS A 22 13.84 47.90 24.86
CA CYS A 22 13.96 46.82 25.84
C CYS A 22 12.75 45.87 25.80
N LEU A 23 11.53 46.42 25.64
CA LEU A 23 10.30 45.65 25.47
C LEU A 23 10.30 44.84 24.14
N LEU A 24 10.80 45.44 23.06
CA LEU A 24 10.94 44.76 21.77
C LEU A 24 11.97 43.58 21.87
N LEU A 25 13.08 43.80 22.53
CA LEU A 25 14.07 42.72 22.78
C LEU A 25 13.52 41.60 23.65
N LEU A 26 12.77 41.94 24.72
CA LEU A 26 12.10 40.95 25.56
C LEU A 26 11.05 40.16 24.75
N PHE A 27 10.27 40.83 23.90
CA PHE A 27 9.31 40.15 23.02
C PHE A 27 9.99 39.23 22.03
N CYS A 28 11.08 39.64 21.40
CA CYS A 28 11.90 38.79 20.54
C CYS A 28 12.49 37.59 21.29
N LEU A 29 12.96 37.76 22.53
CA LEU A 29 13.47 36.68 23.36
C LEU A 29 12.36 35.68 23.71
N VAL A 30 11.16 36.13 24.02
CA VAL A 30 10.01 35.26 24.28
C VAL A 30 9.62 34.47 23.03
N LEU A 31 9.59 35.11 21.85
CA LEU A 31 9.33 34.44 20.59
C LEU A 31 10.42 33.40 20.24
N LEU A 32 11.69 33.73 20.48
CA LEU A 32 12.80 32.79 20.30
C LEU A 32 12.72 31.62 21.30
N GLN A 33 12.28 31.87 22.54
CA GLN A 33 12.09 30.84 23.54
C GLN A 33 10.87 29.96 23.24
N GLN A 34 9.77 30.51 22.70
CA GLN A 34 8.64 29.74 22.21
C GLN A 34 9.02 28.89 20.98
N SER A 35 9.78 29.45 20.03
CA SER A 35 10.25 28.66 18.87
C SER A 35 11.25 27.57 19.27
N SER A 36 12.13 27.84 20.25
CA SER A 36 13.05 26.82 20.79
C SER A 36 12.33 25.74 21.59
N ASN A 37 11.25 26.09 22.31
CA ASN A 37 10.42 25.11 23.02
C ASN A 37 9.62 24.24 22.05
N ILE A 38 9.09 24.78 20.97
CA ILE A 38 8.45 24.03 19.89
C ILE A 38 9.49 23.12 19.21
N PHE A 39 10.69 23.64 18.93
CA PHE A 39 11.77 22.88 18.33
C PHE A 39 12.32 21.80 19.28
N ASN A 40 12.42 22.08 20.58
CA ASN A 40 12.85 21.12 21.60
C ASN A 40 11.74 20.10 21.92
N HIS A 41 10.48 20.47 21.87
CA HIS A 41 9.38 19.51 21.97
C HIS A 41 9.35 18.55 20.76
N HIS A 42 9.61 19.05 19.55
CA HIS A 42 9.86 18.21 18.38
C HIS A 42 11.14 17.39 18.53
N LYS A 43 12.22 17.97 19.10
CA LYS A 43 13.47 17.27 19.31
C LYS A 43 13.40 16.23 20.42
N SER A 44 12.65 16.45 21.50
CA SER A 44 12.46 15.48 22.60
C SER A 44 11.58 14.30 22.21
N VAL A 45 10.71 14.47 21.23
CA VAL A 45 9.97 13.36 20.59
C VAL A 45 10.91 12.56 19.66
N PHE A 46 11.98 13.20 19.13
CA PHE A 46 12.95 12.57 18.23
C PHE A 46 14.22 12.02 18.91
N THR A 47 14.53 12.38 20.17
CA THR A 47 15.78 12.02 20.86
C THR A 47 15.60 11.13 22.10
N LYS A 48 14.40 10.58 22.38
CA LYS A 48 14.37 9.30 23.06
C LYS A 48 15.17 8.36 22.18
N GLU A 49 16.21 7.72 22.71
CA GLU A 49 16.89 6.60 22.05
C GLU A 49 15.81 5.78 21.38
N LEU A 50 15.75 5.89 20.04
CA LEU A 50 14.76 5.22 19.26
C LEU A 50 15.16 3.77 19.36
N ASP A 51 14.45 3.03 20.17
CA ASP A 51 14.42 1.59 20.10
C ASP A 51 14.25 1.26 18.61
N GLU A 52 15.28 0.67 17.98
CA GLU A 52 15.25 0.36 16.55
C GLU A 52 14.02 -0.50 16.19
N ASP A 53 13.46 -1.19 17.19
CA ASP A 53 12.21 -1.96 17.09
C ASP A 53 10.93 -1.08 17.09
N SER A 54 11.02 0.22 17.42
CA SER A 54 9.86 1.10 17.39
C SER A 54 9.52 1.55 15.97
N CYS A 55 8.37 1.19 15.46
CA CYS A 55 7.85 1.65 14.18
C CYS A 55 7.18 3.03 14.33
N LEU A 56 7.94 4.10 14.09
CA LEU A 56 7.47 5.48 14.25
C LEU A 56 6.28 5.82 13.34
N SER A 57 6.23 5.26 12.14
CA SER A 57 5.17 5.55 11.18
C SER A 57 3.77 5.11 11.62
N ARG A 58 3.65 4.21 12.62
CA ARG A 58 2.35 3.74 13.11
C ARG A 58 1.55 4.82 13.82
N TYR A 59 2.20 5.67 14.59
CA TYR A 59 1.55 6.64 15.47
C TYR A 59 1.47 8.04 14.84
N PRO A 60 2.57 8.65 14.37
CA PRO A 60 2.54 10.00 13.83
C PRO A 60 1.99 10.11 12.41
N SER A 61 1.79 9.00 11.70
CA SER A 61 1.28 9.08 10.31
C SER A 61 -0.06 9.80 10.19
N SER A 62 -0.89 9.77 11.23
CA SER A 62 -2.15 10.52 11.30
C SER A 62 -1.96 12.04 11.34
N LEU A 63 -0.81 12.53 11.83
CA LEU A 63 -0.51 13.97 11.91
C LEU A 63 -0.20 14.59 10.54
N TYR A 64 0.32 13.77 9.62
CA TYR A 64 0.74 14.22 8.28
C TYR A 64 -0.32 13.94 7.21
N ARG A 65 -1.25 13.03 7.46
CA ARG A 65 -2.32 12.70 6.52
C ARG A 65 -3.58 13.50 6.85
N LYS A 66 -4.26 13.96 5.82
CA LYS A 66 -5.64 14.44 5.98
C LYS A 66 -6.50 13.32 6.57
N THR A 67 -7.45 13.71 7.41
CA THR A 67 -8.45 12.78 7.93
C THR A 67 -9.19 12.14 6.76
N SER A 68 -9.09 10.83 6.63
CA SER A 68 -9.79 10.12 5.58
C SER A 68 -11.30 10.20 5.80
N PRO A 69 -12.09 10.55 4.79
CA PRO A 69 -13.55 10.48 4.86
C PRO A 69 -14.04 9.02 4.95
N TYR A 70 -13.18 8.07 4.59
CA TYR A 70 -13.50 6.65 4.58
C TYR A 70 -13.15 6.01 5.93
N LYS A 71 -14.19 5.60 6.67
CA LYS A 71 -14.02 4.93 7.96
C LYS A 71 -14.13 3.41 7.78
N PRO A 72 -13.24 2.63 8.40
CA PRO A 72 -13.36 1.17 8.38
C PRO A 72 -14.65 0.73 9.10
N SER A 73 -15.32 -0.29 8.57
CA SER A 73 -16.49 -0.86 9.21
C SER A 73 -16.12 -1.54 10.53
N GLN A 74 -17.09 -1.64 11.47
CA GLN A 74 -16.87 -2.38 12.73
C GLN A 74 -16.56 -3.87 12.46
N HIS A 75 -17.12 -4.43 11.38
CA HIS A 75 -16.81 -5.80 10.95
C HIS A 75 -15.35 -5.94 10.51
N LEU A 76 -14.82 -4.96 9.76
CA LEU A 76 -13.41 -4.96 9.36
C LEU A 76 -12.50 -4.84 10.58
N ILE A 77 -12.77 -3.89 11.48
CA ILE A 77 -11.99 -3.71 12.71
C ILE A 77 -11.97 -5.01 13.53
N SER A 78 -13.13 -5.61 13.76
CA SER A 78 -13.25 -6.87 14.51
C SER A 78 -12.55 -8.03 13.81
N LYS A 79 -12.58 -8.09 12.47
CA LYS A 79 -11.90 -9.12 11.68
C LYS A 79 -10.37 -8.97 11.78
N LEU A 80 -9.86 -7.74 11.68
CA LEU A 80 -8.43 -7.46 11.81
C LEU A 80 -7.91 -7.82 13.21
N ARG A 81 -8.65 -7.48 14.28
CA ARG A 81 -8.28 -7.86 15.65
C ARG A 81 -8.25 -9.38 15.85
N ARG A 82 -9.24 -10.10 15.31
CA ARG A 82 -9.23 -11.57 15.33
C ARG A 82 -8.07 -12.14 14.52
N TYR A 83 -7.73 -11.50 13.42
CA TYR A 83 -6.60 -11.91 12.60
C TYR A 83 -5.26 -11.70 13.31
N GLU A 84 -5.06 -10.60 14.04
CA GLU A 84 -3.89 -10.40 14.90
C GLU A 84 -3.74 -11.52 15.94
N MET A 85 -4.84 -11.90 16.60
CA MET A 85 -4.84 -13.02 17.55
C MET A 85 -4.54 -14.36 16.88
N LEU A 86 -5.09 -14.61 15.69
CA LEU A 86 -4.82 -15.81 14.91
C LEU A 86 -3.34 -15.85 14.51
N HIS A 87 -2.80 -14.72 14.04
CA HIS A 87 -1.40 -14.61 13.65
C HIS A 87 -0.46 -14.83 14.84
N LYS A 88 -0.80 -14.29 16.02
CA LYS A 88 -0.05 -14.51 17.26
C LYS A 88 -0.06 -15.98 17.70
N ARG A 89 -1.17 -16.69 17.49
CA ARG A 89 -1.31 -18.11 17.85
C ARG A 89 -0.59 -19.02 16.87
N CYS A 90 -0.60 -18.71 15.59
CA CYS A 90 -0.18 -19.57 14.51
C CYS A 90 1.04 -19.04 13.71
N GLY A 91 1.58 -17.88 14.04
CA GLY A 91 2.70 -17.26 13.33
C GLY A 91 4.04 -17.91 13.63
N PRO A 92 5.09 -17.52 12.93
CA PRO A 92 6.45 -17.99 13.16
C PRO A 92 6.88 -17.89 14.62
N GLY A 93 7.63 -18.87 15.11
CA GLY A 93 8.07 -18.96 16.50
C GLY A 93 7.07 -19.63 17.46
N THR A 94 5.86 -20.03 16.99
CA THR A 94 4.88 -20.77 17.81
C THR A 94 4.98 -22.28 17.60
N GLU A 95 4.56 -23.07 18.59
CA GLU A 95 4.48 -24.54 18.46
C GLU A 95 3.50 -24.94 17.35
N ALA A 96 2.43 -24.19 17.13
CA ALA A 96 1.48 -24.45 16.05
C ALA A 96 2.14 -24.28 14.67
N TYR A 97 2.98 -23.25 14.49
CA TYR A 97 3.77 -23.06 13.28
C TYR A 97 4.76 -24.21 13.06
N LYS A 98 5.50 -24.58 14.10
CA LYS A 98 6.47 -25.69 14.07
C LYS A 98 5.81 -27.00 13.65
N SER A 99 4.71 -27.38 14.30
CA SER A 99 3.93 -28.57 13.95
C SER A 99 3.42 -28.56 12.51
N ALA A 100 2.94 -27.39 12.03
CA ALA A 100 2.47 -27.24 10.64
C ALA A 100 3.61 -27.35 9.63
N THR A 101 4.82 -26.87 9.99
CA THR A 101 6.01 -26.94 9.12
C THR A 101 6.56 -28.38 9.04
N GLU A 102 6.58 -29.11 10.13
CA GLU A 102 6.99 -30.52 10.16
C GLU A 102 6.11 -31.38 9.24
N LYS A 103 4.82 -31.08 9.12
CA LYS A 103 3.89 -31.80 8.25
C LYS A 103 4.05 -31.51 6.75
N LEU A 104 4.83 -30.50 6.36
CA LEU A 104 5.06 -30.18 4.93
C LEU A 104 5.67 -31.33 4.14
N GLY A 105 6.49 -32.17 4.79
CA GLY A 105 7.12 -33.36 4.18
C GLY A 105 6.16 -34.53 3.96
N HIS A 106 4.98 -34.55 4.56
CA HIS A 106 4.03 -35.65 4.46
C HIS A 106 3.04 -35.43 3.31
N ASN A 107 2.85 -36.43 2.47
CA ASN A 107 2.04 -36.33 1.24
C ASN A 107 0.52 -36.29 1.47
N HIS A 108 0.03 -36.42 2.69
CA HIS A 108 -1.40 -36.43 3.00
C HIS A 108 -1.76 -35.60 4.25
N VAL A 109 -2.85 -34.88 4.14
CA VAL A 109 -3.43 -34.10 5.25
C VAL A 109 -4.13 -35.05 6.21
N SER A 110 -3.73 -35.09 7.48
CA SER A 110 -4.54 -35.70 8.54
C SER A 110 -5.72 -34.77 8.88
N ASN A 111 -6.92 -35.33 8.98
CA ASN A 111 -8.17 -34.61 9.29
C ASN A 111 -8.26 -34.09 10.75
N SER A 112 -7.23 -33.45 11.28
CA SER A 112 -7.32 -32.79 12.59
C SER A 112 -7.86 -31.37 12.42
N GLY A 113 -9.08 -31.14 12.90
CA GLY A 113 -9.92 -29.99 12.61
C GLY A 113 -9.49 -28.62 13.16
N ASP A 114 -8.29 -28.47 13.71
CA ASP A 114 -7.85 -27.23 14.38
C ASP A 114 -6.48 -26.73 13.91
N GLU A 115 -6.09 -27.05 12.68
CA GLU A 115 -4.78 -26.73 12.15
C GLU A 115 -4.72 -25.31 11.58
N CYS A 116 -3.64 -24.58 11.92
CA CYS A 116 -3.29 -23.31 11.31
C CYS A 116 -3.03 -23.48 9.81
N ARG A 117 -3.58 -22.62 8.99
CA ARG A 117 -3.40 -22.61 7.54
C ARG A 117 -2.63 -21.38 7.11
N TYR A 118 -1.83 -21.52 6.08
CA TYR A 118 -0.88 -20.50 5.67
C TYR A 118 -1.07 -20.10 4.21
N VAL A 119 -0.74 -18.86 3.90
CA VAL A 119 -0.50 -18.39 2.54
C VAL A 119 0.79 -17.58 2.50
N LEU A 120 1.76 -18.08 1.75
CA LEU A 120 3.05 -17.42 1.56
C LEU A 120 3.00 -16.55 0.31
N CYS A 121 3.22 -15.25 0.49
CA CYS A 121 3.33 -14.28 -0.61
C CYS A 121 4.79 -14.26 -1.10
N VAL A 122 5.02 -14.77 -2.31
CA VAL A 122 6.33 -14.82 -2.96
C VAL A 122 6.42 -13.73 -4.02
N SER A 123 7.50 -12.98 -3.99
CA SER A 123 7.83 -12.02 -5.06
C SER A 123 9.09 -12.49 -5.80
N PRO A 124 9.21 -12.24 -7.12
CA PRO A 124 10.46 -12.44 -7.81
C PRO A 124 11.59 -11.66 -7.14
N LEU A 125 12.78 -12.25 -7.09
CA LEU A 125 13.96 -11.61 -6.50
C LEU A 125 14.39 -10.36 -7.26
N SER A 126 14.12 -10.29 -8.56
CA SER A 126 14.47 -9.15 -9.42
C SER A 126 13.34 -8.81 -10.40
N GLY A 127 13.37 -7.61 -10.98
CA GLY A 127 12.53 -7.20 -12.11
C GLY A 127 11.11 -6.77 -11.76
N LEU A 128 10.62 -6.96 -10.52
CA LEU A 128 9.26 -6.56 -10.14
C LEU A 128 9.25 -5.23 -9.39
N GLY A 129 8.57 -4.23 -9.94
CA GLY A 129 8.40 -2.92 -9.32
C GLY A 129 7.67 -2.98 -7.98
N LEU A 130 8.03 -2.05 -7.07
CA LEU A 130 7.47 -1.98 -5.72
C LEU A 130 5.94 -1.87 -5.72
N GLY A 131 5.36 -1.08 -6.65
CA GLY A 131 3.91 -0.96 -6.78
C GLY A 131 3.22 -2.31 -7.01
N ASN A 132 3.76 -3.13 -7.91
CA ASN A 132 3.23 -4.47 -8.20
C ASN A 132 3.31 -5.38 -6.97
N ARG A 133 4.39 -5.31 -6.21
CA ARG A 133 4.53 -6.07 -4.95
C ARG A 133 3.47 -5.65 -3.93
N MET A 134 3.26 -4.34 -3.74
CA MET A 134 2.29 -3.83 -2.76
C MET A 134 0.84 -4.19 -3.12
N ILE A 135 0.42 -4.03 -4.38
CA ILE A 135 -0.95 -4.40 -4.78
C ILE A 135 -1.21 -5.90 -4.66
N SER A 136 -0.20 -6.71 -4.97
CA SER A 136 -0.25 -8.16 -4.80
C SER A 136 -0.36 -8.57 -3.33
N MET A 137 0.46 -7.96 -2.44
CA MET A 137 0.41 -8.22 -0.99
C MET A 137 -0.96 -7.86 -0.40
N VAL A 138 -1.59 -6.75 -0.82
CA VAL A 138 -2.96 -6.41 -0.38
C VAL A 138 -3.97 -7.44 -0.84
N SER A 139 -3.85 -7.94 -2.06
CA SER A 139 -4.73 -8.99 -2.58
C SER A 139 -4.59 -10.30 -1.81
N MET A 140 -3.35 -10.70 -1.51
CA MET A 140 -3.07 -11.90 -0.68
C MET A 140 -3.55 -11.71 0.76
N PHE A 141 -3.39 -10.52 1.32
CA PHE A 141 -3.87 -10.24 2.67
C PHE A 141 -5.40 -10.31 2.77
N LEU A 142 -6.11 -9.75 1.78
CA LEU A 142 -7.56 -9.92 1.72
C LEU A 142 -7.95 -11.40 1.63
N TYR A 143 -7.29 -12.16 0.76
CA TYR A 143 -7.54 -13.60 0.64
C TYR A 143 -7.27 -14.35 1.97
N ALA A 144 -6.19 -13.99 2.67
CA ALA A 144 -5.88 -14.53 3.99
C ALA A 144 -6.97 -14.22 5.03
N LEU A 145 -7.50 -12.98 5.04
CA LEU A 145 -8.62 -12.58 5.90
C LEU A 145 -9.90 -13.37 5.62
N LEU A 146 -10.22 -13.61 4.34
CA LEU A 146 -11.43 -14.32 3.90
C LEU A 146 -11.39 -15.82 4.22
N THR A 147 -10.18 -16.42 4.15
CA THR A 147 -9.95 -17.86 4.30
C THR A 147 -9.33 -18.24 5.64
N GLU A 148 -9.10 -17.27 6.54
CA GLU A 148 -8.51 -17.46 7.88
C GLU A 148 -7.14 -18.15 7.83
N ARG A 149 -6.29 -17.69 6.91
CA ARG A 149 -4.90 -18.15 6.75
C ARG A 149 -3.94 -17.15 7.34
N ILE A 150 -2.82 -17.63 7.88
CA ILE A 150 -1.69 -16.78 8.23
C ILE A 150 -0.98 -16.37 6.95
N MET A 151 -0.92 -15.06 6.67
CA MET A 151 -0.13 -14.53 5.58
C MET A 151 1.32 -14.42 6.01
N LEU A 152 2.19 -15.07 5.28
CA LEU A 152 3.63 -14.93 5.39
C LEU A 152 4.19 -14.25 4.14
N VAL A 153 5.31 -13.56 4.29
CA VAL A 153 5.99 -12.84 3.21
C VAL A 153 7.42 -13.39 3.06
N ASP A 154 7.84 -13.56 1.82
CA ASP A 154 9.22 -13.91 1.49
C ASP A 154 10.16 -12.76 1.92
N GLN A 155 11.08 -13.04 2.85
CA GLN A 155 12.01 -12.04 3.36
C GLN A 155 13.31 -11.88 2.55
N ARG A 156 13.53 -12.70 1.52
CA ARG A 156 14.74 -12.61 0.67
C ARG A 156 14.82 -11.32 -0.15
N ILE A 157 13.69 -10.62 -0.28
CA ILE A 157 13.60 -9.30 -0.86
C ILE A 157 13.63 -8.22 0.24
N ASP A 158 13.76 -6.98 -0.16
CA ASP A 158 13.91 -5.81 0.73
C ASP A 158 12.66 -5.39 1.53
N THR A 159 11.68 -6.28 1.69
CA THR A 159 10.42 -5.96 2.38
C THR A 159 10.65 -5.54 3.84
N SER A 160 11.59 -6.16 4.53
CA SER A 160 12.00 -5.79 5.90
C SER A 160 12.72 -4.44 5.98
N ASP A 161 13.38 -4.02 4.91
CA ASP A 161 14.01 -2.70 4.80
C ASP A 161 12.97 -1.59 4.54
N LEU A 162 11.79 -1.95 4.03
CA LEU A 162 10.74 -1.02 3.61
C LEU A 162 9.64 -0.85 4.64
N PHE A 163 9.19 -1.96 5.25
CA PHE A 163 8.01 -2.00 6.10
C PHE A 163 8.30 -2.59 7.48
N CYS A 164 7.72 -1.99 8.49
CA CYS A 164 7.64 -2.57 9.82
C CYS A 164 6.69 -3.79 9.82
N GLU A 165 6.89 -4.68 10.77
CA GLU A 165 5.98 -5.82 11.03
C GLU A 165 4.56 -5.34 11.33
N PRO A 166 3.55 -5.72 10.57
CA PRO A 166 2.19 -5.18 10.75
C PRO A 166 1.47 -5.75 11.97
N PHE A 167 1.85 -6.95 12.45
CA PHE A 167 1.15 -7.66 13.50
C PHE A 167 1.93 -7.61 14.82
N PRO A 168 1.32 -7.11 15.92
CA PRO A 168 2.03 -6.96 17.21
C PRO A 168 2.46 -8.30 17.80
N GLY A 169 3.75 -8.41 18.15
CA GLY A 169 4.31 -9.55 18.89
C GLY A 169 4.40 -10.86 18.09
N THR A 170 4.42 -10.76 16.76
CA THR A 170 4.62 -11.91 15.84
C THR A 170 5.21 -11.42 14.53
N SER A 171 5.94 -12.29 13.82
CA SER A 171 6.49 -11.95 12.51
C SER A 171 5.59 -12.43 11.37
N TRP A 172 5.49 -11.62 10.32
CA TRP A 172 4.88 -12.05 9.06
C TRP A 172 5.89 -12.58 8.05
N PHE A 173 7.18 -12.56 8.39
CA PHE A 173 8.21 -13.10 7.51
C PHE A 173 8.31 -14.62 7.62
N LEU A 174 8.46 -15.29 6.47
CA LEU A 174 8.83 -16.70 6.44
C LEU A 174 10.25 -16.84 7.01
N PRO A 175 10.47 -17.65 8.05
CA PRO A 175 11.82 -17.91 8.57
C PRO A 175 12.77 -18.44 7.51
N LEU A 176 14.04 -18.02 7.54
CA LEU A 176 15.06 -18.43 6.56
C LEU A 176 15.39 -19.92 6.60
N ASP A 177 15.17 -20.57 7.73
CA ASP A 177 15.32 -22.02 7.93
C ASP A 177 14.08 -22.84 7.53
N SER A 178 13.06 -22.18 6.98
CA SER A 178 11.84 -22.88 6.53
C SER A 178 12.14 -23.84 5.37
N PRO A 179 11.60 -25.08 5.39
CA PRO A 179 11.75 -26.04 4.29
C PRO A 179 11.21 -25.56 2.94
N LEU A 180 10.39 -24.51 2.95
CA LEU A 180 9.86 -23.91 1.72
C LEU A 180 10.89 -23.05 0.98
N MET A 181 11.92 -22.54 1.66
CA MET A 181 12.85 -21.56 1.09
C MET A 181 13.57 -22.08 -0.15
N ASP A 182 14.06 -23.32 -0.13
CA ASP A 182 14.79 -23.92 -1.25
C ASP A 182 13.94 -24.11 -2.52
N GLN A 183 12.62 -24.12 -2.36
CA GLN A 183 11.68 -24.36 -3.46
C GLN A 183 11.18 -23.06 -4.13
N LEU A 184 11.37 -21.91 -3.48
CA LEU A 184 10.80 -20.63 -3.95
C LEU A 184 11.43 -20.15 -5.26
N ASP A 185 12.69 -20.45 -5.52
CA ASP A 185 13.40 -20.02 -6.74
C ASP A 185 12.97 -20.80 -7.98
N SER A 186 12.66 -22.08 -7.81
CA SER A 186 12.18 -22.96 -8.89
C SER A 186 10.70 -22.75 -9.23
N PHE A 187 9.97 -21.97 -8.43
CA PHE A 187 8.54 -21.78 -8.62
C PHE A 187 8.23 -20.91 -9.86
N ASN A 188 7.80 -21.57 -10.90
CA ASN A 188 7.30 -20.97 -12.13
C ASN A 188 5.96 -21.61 -12.54
N ARG A 189 5.37 -21.16 -13.64
CA ARG A 189 4.09 -21.66 -14.14
C ARG A 189 4.10 -23.15 -14.48
N GLU A 190 5.22 -23.67 -14.92
CA GLU A 190 5.37 -25.08 -15.36
C GLU A 190 5.72 -26.03 -14.22
N TYR A 191 5.92 -25.52 -13.01
CA TYR A 191 6.24 -26.32 -11.86
C TYR A 191 5.16 -27.38 -11.62
N SER A 192 5.58 -28.65 -11.43
CA SER A 192 4.66 -29.79 -11.34
C SER A 192 3.65 -29.71 -10.19
N ARG A 193 3.97 -28.98 -9.11
CA ARG A 193 3.09 -28.69 -7.97
C ARG A 193 2.31 -27.40 -8.13
N CYS A 194 2.40 -26.72 -9.29
CA CYS A 194 1.60 -25.53 -9.56
C CYS A 194 0.13 -25.96 -9.75
N TYR A 195 -0.77 -25.21 -9.15
CA TYR A 195 -2.21 -25.47 -9.16
C TYR A 195 -2.76 -25.70 -10.58
N GLY A 196 -2.44 -24.82 -11.51
CA GLY A 196 -2.88 -24.95 -12.90
C GLY A 196 -2.38 -26.24 -13.55
N THR A 197 -1.13 -26.61 -13.32
CA THR A 197 -0.54 -27.87 -13.83
C THR A 197 -1.18 -29.10 -13.18
N MET A 198 -1.38 -29.10 -11.86
CA MET A 198 -2.03 -30.19 -11.14
C MET A 198 -3.50 -30.34 -11.55
N LEU A 199 -4.21 -29.24 -11.79
CA LEU A 199 -5.60 -29.27 -12.24
C LEU A 199 -5.70 -29.84 -13.68
N LYS A 200 -4.82 -29.37 -14.58
CA LYS A 200 -4.73 -29.88 -15.96
C LYS A 200 -4.47 -31.39 -16.02
N ASN A 201 -3.62 -31.89 -15.13
CA ASN A 201 -3.23 -33.30 -15.05
C ASN A 201 -4.15 -34.14 -14.16
N HIS A 202 -5.26 -33.60 -13.68
CA HIS A 202 -6.21 -34.26 -12.78
C HIS A 202 -5.58 -34.80 -11.47
N CYS A 203 -4.46 -34.20 -11.03
CA CYS A 203 -3.73 -34.60 -9.82
C CYS A 203 -4.33 -34.03 -8.53
N ILE A 204 -5.26 -33.09 -8.62
CA ILE A 204 -5.95 -32.47 -7.49
C ILE A 204 -7.47 -32.51 -7.68
N ASN A 205 -8.16 -33.01 -6.65
CA ASN A 205 -9.63 -33.09 -6.60
C ASN A 205 -10.11 -33.06 -5.15
N SER A 206 -11.41 -33.28 -4.91
CA SER A 206 -12.01 -33.25 -3.57
C SER A 206 -11.48 -34.30 -2.59
N THR A 207 -10.90 -35.40 -3.09
CA THR A 207 -10.37 -36.53 -2.30
C THR A 207 -8.84 -36.52 -2.21
N THR A 208 -8.16 -35.93 -3.19
CA THR A 208 -6.69 -35.85 -3.25
C THR A 208 -6.23 -34.43 -2.99
N ILE A 209 -5.94 -34.13 -1.72
CA ILE A 209 -5.53 -32.78 -1.28
C ILE A 209 -4.08 -32.81 -0.84
N PRO A 210 -3.18 -32.03 -1.49
CA PRO A 210 -1.79 -31.95 -1.12
C PRO A 210 -1.60 -31.14 0.17
N SER A 211 -0.49 -31.39 0.90
CA SER A 211 -0.10 -30.57 2.05
C SER A 211 0.29 -29.15 1.67
N GLN A 212 0.77 -28.95 0.44
CA GLN A 212 1.16 -27.66 -0.12
C GLN A 212 0.73 -27.51 -1.58
N LEU A 213 0.36 -26.29 -1.98
CA LEU A 213 -0.08 -25.98 -3.34
C LEU A 213 0.51 -24.63 -3.79
N TYR A 214 1.04 -24.60 -4.99
CA TYR A 214 1.64 -23.40 -5.57
C TYR A 214 0.63 -22.71 -6.49
N LEU A 215 0.36 -21.43 -6.23
CA LEU A 215 -0.58 -20.59 -6.97
C LEU A 215 0.22 -19.61 -7.83
N TYR A 216 0.17 -19.77 -9.16
CA TYR A 216 0.78 -18.85 -10.10
C TYR A 216 -0.26 -17.86 -10.62
N LEU A 217 -0.27 -16.65 -10.06
CA LEU A 217 -1.25 -15.59 -10.35
C LEU A 217 -0.59 -14.35 -10.96
N PHE A 218 0.41 -14.56 -11.80
CA PHE A 218 1.08 -13.52 -12.57
C PHE A 218 0.23 -13.09 -13.77
N HIS A 219 0.59 -11.98 -14.41
CA HIS A 219 -0.13 -11.45 -15.57
C HIS A 219 -0.16 -12.39 -16.80
N ASP A 220 0.69 -13.41 -16.84
CA ASP A 220 0.79 -14.44 -17.91
C ASP A 220 0.22 -15.80 -17.49
N TYR A 221 -0.57 -15.86 -16.44
CA TYR A 221 -1.18 -17.09 -15.92
C TYR A 221 -2.09 -17.79 -16.94
N GLY A 222 -2.14 -19.13 -16.89
CA GLY A 222 -2.91 -19.93 -17.82
C GLY A 222 -4.37 -20.13 -17.43
N ASP A 223 -5.16 -20.74 -18.34
CA ASP A 223 -6.60 -20.98 -18.12
C ASP A 223 -6.88 -21.78 -16.87
N HIS A 224 -6.04 -22.78 -16.56
CA HIS A 224 -6.21 -23.59 -15.34
C HIS A 224 -5.84 -22.81 -14.07
N ASP A 225 -4.87 -21.90 -14.15
CA ASP A 225 -4.55 -21.00 -13.02
C ASP A 225 -5.69 -20.02 -12.76
N GLN A 226 -6.36 -19.53 -13.81
CA GLN A 226 -7.51 -18.64 -13.72
C GLN A 226 -8.69 -19.28 -12.98
N MET A 227 -8.79 -20.60 -12.94
CA MET A 227 -9.80 -21.31 -12.18
C MET A 227 -9.64 -21.16 -10.66
N PHE A 228 -8.56 -20.56 -10.18
CA PHE A 228 -8.44 -20.09 -8.79
C PHE A 228 -9.62 -19.20 -8.38
N PHE A 229 -10.16 -18.43 -9.31
CA PHE A 229 -11.29 -17.53 -9.04
C PHE A 229 -12.68 -18.19 -9.11
N CYS A 230 -12.76 -19.52 -9.20
CA CYS A 230 -14.00 -20.27 -9.27
C CYS A 230 -14.43 -20.81 -7.90
N GLU A 231 -15.72 -20.70 -7.59
CA GLU A 231 -16.31 -21.13 -6.31
C GLU A 231 -16.04 -22.61 -5.98
N ASP A 232 -16.25 -23.51 -6.94
CA ASP A 232 -16.03 -24.95 -6.75
C ASP A 232 -14.56 -25.28 -6.48
N LYS A 233 -13.66 -24.49 -7.03
CA LYS A 233 -12.20 -24.66 -6.81
C LYS A 233 -11.76 -24.11 -5.45
N GLN A 234 -12.40 -23.04 -4.98
CA GLN A 234 -12.12 -22.51 -3.64
C GLN A 234 -12.43 -23.52 -2.53
N MET A 235 -13.43 -24.39 -2.71
CA MET A 235 -13.72 -25.47 -1.76
C MET A 235 -12.57 -26.49 -1.64
N ILE A 236 -11.85 -26.75 -2.73
CA ILE A 236 -10.67 -27.64 -2.74
C ILE A 236 -9.46 -26.91 -2.15
N ILE A 237 -9.16 -25.71 -2.68
CA ILE A 237 -8.01 -24.89 -2.25
C ILE A 237 -8.14 -24.54 -0.75
N GLY A 238 -9.36 -24.34 -0.27
CA GLY A 238 -9.65 -24.05 1.12
C GLY A 238 -9.18 -25.12 2.10
N LYS A 239 -9.05 -26.38 1.66
CA LYS A 239 -8.62 -27.51 2.47
C LYS A 239 -7.09 -27.67 2.52
N VAL A 240 -6.36 -27.07 1.58
CA VAL A 240 -4.88 -27.17 1.52
C VAL A 240 -4.26 -26.37 2.68
N PRO A 241 -3.39 -26.97 3.52
CA PRO A 241 -2.77 -26.27 4.65
C PRO A 241 -1.85 -25.12 4.22
N TRP A 242 -1.00 -25.35 3.24
CA TRP A 242 -0.03 -24.37 2.76
C TRP A 242 -0.28 -23.96 1.32
N LEU A 243 -0.49 -22.67 1.12
CA LEU A 243 -0.52 -22.05 -0.20
C LEU A 243 0.74 -21.22 -0.39
N VAL A 244 1.45 -21.45 -1.49
CA VAL A 244 2.59 -20.63 -1.91
C VAL A 244 2.16 -19.85 -3.13
N ALA A 245 1.99 -18.55 -3.00
CA ALA A 245 1.36 -17.74 -4.02
C ALA A 245 2.33 -16.70 -4.59
N LYS A 246 2.48 -16.69 -5.91
CA LYS A 246 3.29 -15.74 -6.69
C LYS A 246 2.38 -14.89 -7.55
N SER A 247 2.38 -13.59 -7.35
CA SER A 247 1.53 -12.65 -8.09
C SER A 247 2.21 -11.30 -8.29
N ASN A 248 1.82 -10.59 -9.35
CA ASN A 248 2.11 -9.19 -9.60
C ASN A 248 0.83 -8.39 -9.86
N GLN A 249 -0.33 -8.93 -9.51
CA GLN A 249 -1.64 -8.41 -9.84
C GLN A 249 -2.43 -7.96 -8.61
N TYR A 250 -3.30 -6.97 -8.81
CA TYR A 250 -4.34 -6.61 -7.87
C TYR A 250 -5.61 -7.40 -8.17
N PHE A 251 -5.70 -8.64 -7.71
CA PHE A 251 -6.80 -9.53 -8.06
C PHE A 251 -8.04 -9.41 -7.14
N VAL A 252 -8.07 -8.41 -6.26
CA VAL A 252 -9.22 -8.15 -5.37
C VAL A 252 -10.56 -8.09 -6.11
N PRO A 253 -10.71 -7.41 -7.26
CA PRO A 253 -12.00 -7.36 -7.95
C PRO A 253 -12.58 -8.74 -8.27
N SER A 254 -11.74 -9.73 -8.62
CA SER A 254 -12.21 -11.08 -8.92
C SER A 254 -12.60 -11.86 -7.68
N LEU A 255 -12.10 -11.54 -6.49
CA LEU A 255 -12.57 -12.15 -5.23
C LEU A 255 -14.02 -11.76 -4.91
N TRP A 256 -14.48 -10.59 -5.37
CA TRP A 256 -15.87 -10.14 -5.22
C TRP A 256 -16.84 -10.89 -6.14
N LEU A 257 -16.33 -11.59 -7.14
CA LEU A 257 -17.13 -12.42 -8.05
C LEU A 257 -17.33 -13.86 -7.54
N ILE A 258 -16.69 -14.22 -6.41
CA ILE A 258 -16.81 -15.53 -5.78
C ILE A 258 -17.96 -15.47 -4.76
N PRO A 259 -19.06 -16.24 -4.95
CA PRO A 259 -20.25 -16.14 -4.12
C PRO A 259 -20.01 -16.34 -2.62
N SER A 260 -19.19 -17.30 -2.22
CA SER A 260 -18.87 -17.57 -0.80
C SER A 260 -18.12 -16.43 -0.12
N PHE A 261 -17.41 -15.58 -0.89
CA PHE A 261 -16.71 -14.42 -0.37
C PHE A 261 -17.58 -13.16 -0.37
N LEU A 262 -18.52 -13.04 -1.28
CA LEU A 262 -19.29 -11.81 -1.50
C LEU A 262 -20.01 -11.33 -0.22
N THR A 263 -20.69 -12.23 0.48
CA THR A 263 -21.40 -11.87 1.74
C THR A 263 -20.45 -11.35 2.82
N LYS A 264 -19.25 -11.95 2.93
CA LYS A 264 -18.22 -11.50 3.87
C LYS A 264 -17.66 -10.14 3.44
N LEU A 265 -17.37 -9.96 2.15
CA LEU A 265 -16.80 -8.72 1.59
C LEU A 265 -17.73 -7.53 1.76
N ILE A 266 -19.04 -7.69 1.50
CA ILE A 266 -20.03 -6.62 1.72
C ILE A 266 -20.07 -6.16 3.18
N LYS A 267 -19.94 -7.09 4.14
CA LYS A 267 -19.89 -6.73 5.57
C LYS A 267 -18.57 -6.04 5.96
N LEU A 268 -17.46 -6.50 5.41
CA LEU A 268 -16.15 -5.92 5.68
C LEU A 268 -16.01 -4.53 5.04
N PHE A 269 -16.45 -4.38 3.81
CA PHE A 269 -16.31 -3.17 3.00
C PHE A 269 -17.68 -2.73 2.44
N PRO A 270 -18.54 -2.09 3.26
CA PRO A 270 -19.82 -1.55 2.79
C PRO A 270 -19.61 -0.55 1.64
N GLN A 271 -18.54 0.24 1.71
CA GLN A 271 -18.06 1.04 0.59
C GLN A 271 -17.02 0.22 -0.19
N LYS A 272 -17.43 -0.35 -1.33
CA LYS A 272 -16.69 -1.38 -2.05
C LYS A 272 -15.37 -0.91 -2.64
N ASP A 273 -15.28 0.37 -2.99
CA ASP A 273 -14.08 0.98 -3.57
C ASP A 273 -13.07 1.50 -2.53
N THR A 274 -13.07 0.92 -1.30
CA THR A 274 -12.16 1.28 -0.20
C THR A 274 -11.29 0.13 0.29
N VAL A 275 -11.28 -1.00 -0.40
CA VAL A 275 -10.54 -2.19 0.04
C VAL A 275 -9.04 -1.91 0.13
N PHE A 276 -8.45 -1.41 -0.96
CA PHE A 276 -7.03 -1.08 -0.97
C PHE A 276 -6.69 -0.01 0.06
N HIS A 277 -7.54 1.04 0.16
CA HIS A 277 -7.34 2.13 1.12
C HIS A 277 -7.20 1.63 2.56
N HIS A 278 -8.11 0.78 3.01
CA HIS A 278 -8.09 0.28 4.38
C HIS A 278 -6.96 -0.73 4.61
N LEU A 279 -6.78 -1.69 3.72
CA LEU A 279 -5.83 -2.77 3.91
C LEU A 279 -4.39 -2.30 3.74
N SER A 280 -4.09 -1.45 2.75
CA SER A 280 -2.74 -0.92 2.56
C SER A 280 -2.28 -0.07 3.74
N ARG A 281 -3.17 0.76 4.30
CA ARG A 281 -2.88 1.56 5.49
C ARG A 281 -2.71 0.74 6.76
N TYR A 282 -3.25 -0.46 6.79
CA TYR A 282 -3.13 -1.38 7.92
C TYR A 282 -1.82 -2.19 7.87
N ILE A 283 -1.41 -2.68 6.69
CA ILE A 283 -0.22 -3.55 6.60
C ILE A 283 1.07 -2.80 6.22
N PHE A 284 0.99 -1.64 5.56
CA PHE A 284 2.18 -0.91 5.12
C PHE A 284 2.48 0.25 6.07
N HIS A 285 3.36 0.00 7.01
CA HIS A 285 3.95 1.01 7.85
C HIS A 285 5.42 1.16 7.47
N PRO A 286 5.87 2.28 6.88
CA PRO A 286 7.26 2.45 6.48
C PRO A 286 8.20 2.32 7.67
N THR A 287 9.36 1.71 7.43
CA THR A 287 10.45 1.69 8.42
C THR A 287 10.87 3.10 8.81
N ASN A 288 11.55 3.25 9.94
CA ASN A 288 12.01 4.54 10.43
C ASN A 288 12.89 5.30 9.41
N GLN A 289 13.67 4.58 8.61
CA GLN A 289 14.48 5.18 7.54
C GLN A 289 13.62 5.80 6.44
N VAL A 290 12.63 5.07 5.93
CA VAL A 290 11.70 5.56 4.91
C VAL A 290 10.82 6.67 5.47
N TRP A 291 10.31 6.49 6.70
CA TRP A 291 9.50 7.51 7.37
C TRP A 291 10.24 8.82 7.58
N GLY A 292 11.54 8.74 7.91
CA GLY A 292 12.41 9.91 7.98
C GLY A 292 12.56 10.65 6.64
N MET A 293 12.56 9.95 5.50
CA MET A 293 12.54 10.59 4.18
C MET A 293 11.20 11.31 3.93
N VAL A 294 10.08 10.63 4.23
CA VAL A 294 8.73 11.20 4.09
C VAL A 294 8.57 12.47 4.94
N THR A 295 8.88 12.40 6.22
CA THR A 295 8.68 13.52 7.16
C THR A 295 9.55 14.71 6.82
N ARG A 296 10.81 14.52 6.45
CA ARG A 296 11.69 15.62 6.02
C ARG A 296 11.14 16.33 4.79
N SER A 297 10.76 15.58 3.76
CA SER A 297 10.18 16.17 2.54
C SER A 297 8.84 16.85 2.82
N TYR A 298 7.98 16.25 3.63
CA TYR A 298 6.69 16.84 4.00
C TYR A 298 6.86 18.16 4.75
N ILE A 299 7.72 18.20 5.79
CA ILE A 299 7.95 19.40 6.60
C ILE A 299 8.60 20.50 5.75
N ALA A 300 9.57 20.14 4.91
CA ALA A 300 10.30 21.11 4.11
C ALA A 300 9.42 21.77 3.01
N TYR A 301 8.52 20.99 2.39
CA TYR A 301 7.88 21.41 1.14
C TYR A 301 6.35 21.39 1.18
N LEU A 302 5.70 20.45 1.89
CA LEU A 302 4.26 20.27 1.82
C LEU A 302 3.48 20.86 3.00
N SER A 303 4.11 21.02 4.16
CA SER A 303 3.41 21.42 5.40
C SER A 303 2.89 22.86 5.37
N ARG A 304 3.47 23.72 4.54
CA ARG A 304 3.18 25.14 4.46
C ARG A 304 2.40 25.54 3.20
N THR A 305 1.93 24.59 2.43
CA THR A 305 1.18 24.84 1.19
C THR A 305 -0.31 24.70 1.46
N ASP A 306 -1.11 25.59 0.89
CA ASP A 306 -2.57 25.57 0.98
C ASP A 306 -3.16 24.44 0.15
N GLU A 307 -2.63 24.23 -1.06
CA GLU A 307 -3.00 23.18 -1.99
C GLU A 307 -1.79 22.36 -2.43
N ARG A 308 -1.98 21.05 -2.60
CA ARG A 308 -0.94 20.11 -2.95
C ARG A 308 -1.38 19.26 -4.13
N LEU A 309 -0.68 19.41 -5.25
CA LEU A 309 -0.87 18.58 -6.42
C LEU A 309 0.28 17.58 -6.54
N GLY A 310 -0.03 16.31 -6.48
CA GLY A 310 0.93 15.23 -6.73
C GLY A 310 0.94 14.87 -8.21
N ILE A 311 2.12 14.77 -8.83
CA ILE A 311 2.25 14.39 -10.23
C ILE A 311 3.28 13.29 -10.36
N GLN A 312 2.86 12.17 -10.93
CA GLN A 312 3.76 11.12 -11.32
C GLN A 312 4.29 11.42 -12.73
N GLY A 313 5.51 11.96 -12.83
CA GLY A 313 6.14 12.29 -14.10
C GLY A 313 7.04 13.52 -14.04
N SER A 314 7.62 13.91 -15.17
CA SER A 314 8.58 15.01 -15.28
C SER A 314 7.88 16.29 -15.76
N LEU A 315 7.33 17.09 -14.84
CA LEU A 315 6.72 18.39 -15.14
C LEU A 315 7.56 19.59 -14.68
N LYS A 316 8.78 19.35 -14.23
CA LYS A 316 9.64 20.34 -13.59
C LYS A 316 9.91 21.57 -14.44
N SER A 317 10.09 21.41 -15.75
CA SER A 317 10.46 22.52 -16.65
C SER A 317 9.31 23.48 -16.96
N MET A 318 8.06 23.02 -16.92
CA MET A 318 6.93 23.78 -17.43
C MET A 318 6.46 24.88 -16.47
N TYR A 319 6.53 24.67 -15.16
CA TYR A 319 6.04 25.60 -14.13
C TYR A 319 7.16 26.39 -13.42
N TRP A 320 8.42 26.05 -13.65
CA TRP A 320 9.52 26.79 -13.05
C TRP A 320 9.69 28.19 -13.61
N GLU A 321 9.31 28.39 -14.86
CA GLU A 321 9.54 29.63 -15.61
C GLU A 321 8.28 30.51 -15.75
N HIS A 322 7.08 29.98 -15.47
CA HIS A 322 5.84 30.73 -15.68
C HIS A 322 4.88 30.59 -14.50
N PRO A 323 4.47 31.71 -13.87
CA PRO A 323 3.38 31.70 -12.89
C PRO A 323 2.06 31.25 -13.55
N THR A 324 1.11 30.78 -12.74
CA THR A 324 -0.22 30.44 -13.24
C THR A 324 -0.92 31.69 -13.81
N LEU A 325 -1.90 31.48 -14.69
CA LEU A 325 -2.73 32.56 -15.24
C LEU A 325 -3.44 33.39 -14.16
N THR A 326 -3.63 32.83 -12.96
CA THR A 326 -4.24 33.49 -11.79
C THR A 326 -3.22 34.17 -10.89
N GLY A 327 -1.94 34.16 -11.23
CA GLY A 327 -0.85 34.72 -10.41
C GLY A 327 -0.47 33.91 -9.18
N ALA A 328 -0.96 32.66 -9.03
CA ALA A 328 -0.58 31.79 -7.93
C ALA A 328 0.89 31.35 -8.05
N VAL A 329 1.60 31.34 -6.94
CA VAL A 329 3.00 30.86 -6.87
C VAL A 329 2.99 29.35 -6.85
N VAL A 330 3.61 28.72 -7.88
CA VAL A 330 3.80 27.28 -7.98
C VAL A 330 5.22 26.93 -7.56
N VAL A 331 5.35 26.06 -6.56
CA VAL A 331 6.62 25.49 -6.15
C VAL A 331 6.66 24.02 -6.55
N VAL A 332 7.64 23.65 -7.37
CA VAL A 332 7.82 22.26 -7.80
C VAL A 332 8.91 21.59 -6.97
N HIS A 333 8.54 20.54 -6.26
CA HIS A 333 9.46 19.70 -5.50
C HIS A 333 9.53 18.29 -6.08
N GLN A 334 10.73 17.83 -6.41
CA GLN A 334 10.99 16.46 -6.86
C GLN A 334 11.88 15.77 -5.83
N PRO A 335 11.35 14.80 -5.05
CA PRO A 335 12.08 14.15 -3.96
C PRO A 335 13.30 13.34 -4.42
N SER A 336 13.24 12.72 -5.60
CA SER A 336 14.38 12.04 -6.21
C SER A 336 14.58 12.48 -7.66
N GLN A 337 15.79 12.26 -8.18
CA GLN A 337 16.12 12.54 -9.60
C GLN A 337 16.29 11.23 -10.39
N GLU A 338 15.71 10.13 -9.93
CA GLU A 338 15.88 8.83 -10.54
C GLU A 338 14.93 8.69 -11.73
N ALA A 339 15.50 8.64 -12.95
CA ALA A 339 14.72 8.58 -14.19
C ALA A 339 14.16 7.18 -14.52
N HIS A 340 14.79 6.11 -14.02
CA HIS A 340 14.43 4.73 -14.34
C HIS A 340 14.30 3.85 -13.11
N GLN A 341 13.38 2.88 -13.17
CA GLN A 341 13.20 1.89 -12.13
C GLN A 341 14.45 1.01 -11.98
N GLN A 342 14.93 0.88 -10.74
CA GLN A 342 16.09 0.07 -10.36
C GLN A 342 15.71 -0.86 -9.22
N SER A 343 14.89 -1.87 -9.53
CA SER A 343 14.25 -2.76 -8.53
C SER A 343 15.22 -3.50 -7.61
N ASP A 344 16.48 -3.67 -8.05
CA ASP A 344 17.49 -4.41 -7.27
C ASP A 344 18.25 -3.53 -6.27
N LYS A 345 18.02 -2.21 -6.28
CA LYS A 345 18.67 -1.28 -5.37
C LYS A 345 17.79 -0.93 -4.18
N LYS A 346 18.15 -1.41 -2.99
CA LYS A 346 17.44 -1.14 -1.73
C LYS A 346 17.15 0.35 -1.48
N LEU A 347 18.11 1.23 -1.74
CA LEU A 347 17.92 2.67 -1.57
C LEU A 347 16.89 3.24 -2.56
N HIS A 348 16.88 2.76 -3.80
CA HIS A 348 15.88 3.14 -4.80
C HIS A 348 14.46 2.79 -4.31
N ASN A 349 14.25 1.57 -3.82
CA ASN A 349 12.94 1.14 -3.32
C ASN A 349 12.51 1.94 -2.07
N LYS A 350 13.44 2.32 -1.18
CA LYS A 350 13.13 3.22 -0.04
C LYS A 350 12.66 4.61 -0.52
N LYS A 351 13.34 5.21 -1.50
CA LYS A 351 12.94 6.49 -2.11
C LYS A 351 11.59 6.36 -2.82
N THR A 352 11.41 5.32 -3.62
CA THR A 352 10.15 5.02 -4.32
C THR A 352 8.98 4.91 -3.35
N LEU A 353 9.16 4.21 -2.22
CA LEU A 353 8.13 4.12 -1.19
C LEU A 353 7.84 5.48 -0.54
N ALA A 354 8.88 6.25 -0.24
CA ALA A 354 8.71 7.60 0.31
C ALA A 354 7.92 8.51 -0.64
N GLU A 355 8.18 8.44 -1.95
CA GLU A 355 7.44 9.20 -2.96
C GLU A 355 5.97 8.76 -3.08
N MET A 356 5.68 7.45 -3.04
CA MET A 356 4.29 6.96 -2.99
C MET A 356 3.54 7.51 -1.78
N TYR A 357 4.20 7.56 -0.61
CA TYR A 357 3.62 8.16 0.60
C TYR A 357 3.38 9.66 0.44
N LEU A 358 4.34 10.42 -0.08
CA LEU A 358 4.20 11.86 -0.31
C LEU A 358 3.05 12.17 -1.27
N LEU A 359 2.95 11.44 -2.39
CA LEU A 359 1.83 11.55 -3.31
C LEU A 359 0.49 11.22 -2.64
N SER A 360 0.46 10.24 -1.74
CA SER A 360 -0.77 9.90 -0.99
C SER A 360 -1.20 10.97 0.02
N MET A 361 -0.36 11.96 0.29
CA MET A 361 -0.62 13.09 1.19
C MET A 361 -1.03 14.38 0.45
N THR A 362 -1.13 14.35 -0.87
CA THR A 362 -1.57 15.48 -1.67
C THR A 362 -3.09 15.59 -1.69
N ASP A 363 -3.62 16.71 -2.18
CA ASP A 363 -5.05 16.96 -2.30
C ASP A 363 -5.61 16.36 -3.58
N GLU A 364 -4.84 16.46 -4.64
CA GLU A 364 -5.11 15.90 -5.96
C GLU A 364 -3.86 15.16 -6.44
N VAL A 365 -4.06 14.14 -7.28
CA VAL A 365 -2.96 13.38 -7.87
C VAL A 365 -3.19 13.10 -9.34
N VAL A 366 -2.15 13.30 -10.13
CA VAL A 366 -2.09 12.94 -11.56
C VAL A 366 -1.17 11.75 -11.71
N ILE A 367 -1.64 10.69 -12.34
CA ILE A 367 -0.89 9.46 -12.56
C ILE A 367 -0.87 9.06 -14.03
N SER A 368 0.13 8.30 -14.42
CA SER A 368 0.15 7.68 -15.74
C SER A 368 -0.81 6.49 -15.82
N ALA A 369 -1.39 6.26 -16.98
CA ALA A 369 -2.17 5.08 -17.25
C ALA A 369 -1.39 3.79 -16.94
N SER A 370 -2.06 2.78 -16.41
CA SER A 370 -1.49 1.46 -16.07
C SER A 370 -0.39 1.46 -14.99
N SER A 371 -0.15 2.58 -14.32
CA SER A 371 0.93 2.69 -13.34
C SER A 371 0.53 2.15 -11.97
N THR A 372 1.12 1.04 -11.57
CA THR A 372 0.92 0.48 -10.21
C THR A 372 1.49 1.37 -9.11
N PHE A 373 2.52 2.16 -9.40
CA PHE A 373 3.04 3.20 -8.52
C PHE A 373 1.95 4.24 -8.21
N GLY A 374 1.29 4.76 -9.26
CA GLY A 374 0.18 5.72 -9.13
C GLY A 374 -1.01 5.11 -8.40
N TYR A 375 -1.36 3.85 -8.66
CA TYR A 375 -2.45 3.16 -7.98
C TYR A 375 -2.21 3.01 -6.47
N VAL A 376 -0.97 2.71 -6.06
CA VAL A 376 -0.62 2.66 -4.63
C VAL A 376 -0.79 4.02 -4.00
N ALA A 377 -0.26 5.08 -4.61
CA ALA A 377 -0.35 6.43 -4.09
C ALA A 377 -1.80 6.90 -3.94
N GLN A 378 -2.63 6.77 -5.00
CA GLN A 378 -4.04 7.15 -4.95
C GLN A 378 -4.84 6.34 -3.91
N GLY A 379 -4.68 5.03 -3.89
CA GLY A 379 -5.43 4.16 -2.99
C GLY A 379 -5.06 4.39 -1.53
N MET A 380 -3.78 4.51 -1.20
CA MET A 380 -3.33 4.87 0.15
C MET A 380 -3.84 6.25 0.59
N GLY A 381 -3.89 7.21 -0.34
CA GLY A 381 -4.42 8.56 -0.11
C GLY A 381 -5.94 8.61 0.01
N GLY A 382 -6.65 7.62 -0.51
CA GLY A 382 -8.11 7.67 -0.66
C GLY A 382 -8.53 8.68 -1.74
N LEU A 383 -7.71 8.84 -2.77
CA LEU A 383 -7.88 9.83 -3.83
C LEU A 383 -8.40 9.17 -5.11
N LYS A 384 -9.20 9.90 -5.88
CA LYS A 384 -9.51 9.56 -7.27
C LYS A 384 -8.60 10.40 -8.16
N SER A 385 -7.59 9.76 -8.76
CA SER A 385 -6.58 10.46 -9.56
C SER A 385 -7.11 10.98 -10.89
N TRP A 386 -6.37 11.92 -11.49
CA TRP A 386 -6.41 12.19 -12.91
C TRP A 386 -5.45 11.22 -13.61
N ILE A 387 -5.95 10.48 -14.60
CA ILE A 387 -5.18 9.48 -15.35
C ILE A 387 -4.79 10.10 -16.68
N LEU A 388 -3.48 10.24 -16.91
CA LEU A 388 -2.95 10.62 -18.22
C LEU A 388 -3.06 9.42 -19.15
N TYR A 389 -3.77 9.61 -20.26
CA TYR A 389 -3.94 8.55 -21.25
C TYR A 389 -2.66 8.32 -22.06
N GLU A 390 -2.42 7.08 -22.44
CA GLU A 390 -1.28 6.74 -23.29
C GLU A 390 -1.54 7.27 -24.72
N PRO A 391 -0.54 7.92 -25.36
CA PRO A 391 -0.65 8.30 -26.75
C PRO A 391 -0.93 7.09 -27.65
N VAL A 392 -1.86 7.23 -28.57
CA VAL A 392 -2.17 6.22 -29.59
C VAL A 392 -1.56 6.69 -30.91
N ASN A 393 -0.68 5.89 -31.51
CA ASN A 393 0.05 6.24 -32.74
C ASN A 393 0.73 7.62 -32.67
N HIS A 394 1.41 7.89 -31.55
CA HIS A 394 2.05 9.18 -31.25
C HIS A 394 1.09 10.40 -31.17
N THR A 395 -0.21 10.15 -31.13
CA THR A 395 -1.22 11.21 -30.98
C THR A 395 -1.77 11.17 -29.55
N VAL A 396 -1.73 12.33 -28.88
CA VAL A 396 -2.33 12.48 -27.55
C VAL A 396 -3.85 12.43 -27.69
N PRO A 397 -4.57 11.60 -26.91
CA PRO A 397 -6.03 11.58 -26.91
C PRO A 397 -6.63 12.95 -26.52
N ASP A 398 -7.83 13.21 -27.01
CA ASP A 398 -8.62 14.38 -26.59
C ASP A 398 -9.92 13.88 -25.95
N PRO A 399 -10.14 14.12 -24.65
CA PRO A 399 -9.23 14.78 -23.68
C PRO A 399 -7.98 13.94 -23.36
N PRO A 400 -6.85 14.60 -22.96
CA PRO A 400 -5.59 13.89 -22.70
C PRO A 400 -5.58 13.12 -21.38
N CYS A 401 -6.56 13.36 -20.50
CA CYS A 401 -6.71 12.70 -19.21
C CYS A 401 -8.17 12.57 -18.82
N GLY A 402 -8.44 11.66 -17.88
CA GLY A 402 -9.76 11.47 -17.30
C GLY A 402 -9.69 11.21 -15.80
N ARG A 403 -10.80 11.47 -15.11
CA ARG A 403 -10.92 11.21 -13.67
C ARG A 403 -11.09 9.71 -13.42
N ALA A 404 -10.36 9.16 -12.47
CA ALA A 404 -10.54 7.78 -12.04
C ALA A 404 -11.95 7.55 -11.46
N ILE A 405 -12.63 6.51 -11.91
CA ILE A 405 -13.97 6.13 -11.43
C ILE A 405 -13.94 5.67 -9.97
N SER A 406 -12.77 5.18 -9.51
CA SER A 406 -12.58 4.65 -8.17
C SER A 406 -11.14 4.86 -7.72
N MET A 407 -10.92 4.86 -6.40
CA MET A 407 -9.58 4.90 -5.82
C MET A 407 -8.86 3.54 -5.83
N GLU A 408 -9.57 2.47 -6.16
CA GLU A 408 -9.02 1.12 -6.19
C GLU A 408 -7.99 0.94 -7.30
N PRO A 409 -6.92 0.16 -7.09
CA PRO A 409 -6.07 -0.30 -8.16
C PRO A 409 -6.83 -1.12 -9.20
N CYS A 410 -6.29 -1.20 -10.41
CA CYS A 410 -6.82 -2.04 -11.46
C CYS A 410 -6.28 -3.47 -11.39
N PHE A 411 -7.12 -4.47 -11.57
CA PHE A 411 -6.70 -5.81 -11.94
C PHE A 411 -6.46 -5.83 -13.46
N HIS A 412 -5.20 -5.79 -13.88
CA HIS A 412 -4.85 -5.58 -15.27
C HIS A 412 -5.23 -6.74 -16.20
N VAL A 413 -5.07 -7.96 -15.71
CA VAL A 413 -5.35 -9.18 -16.47
C VAL A 413 -6.37 -10.02 -15.70
N PRO A 414 -7.65 -9.66 -15.70
CA PRO A 414 -8.69 -10.45 -15.05
C PRO A 414 -8.90 -11.78 -15.79
N PRO A 415 -9.42 -12.82 -15.12
CA PRO A 415 -9.68 -14.08 -15.77
C PRO A 415 -10.70 -13.91 -16.90
N VAL A 416 -10.33 -14.45 -18.06
CA VAL A 416 -11.20 -14.54 -19.26
C VAL A 416 -11.81 -15.93 -19.43
N TYR A 417 -11.35 -16.88 -18.62
CA TYR A 417 -11.83 -18.23 -18.60
C TYR A 417 -12.96 -18.37 -17.57
N GLY A 418 -14.16 -18.67 -18.03
CA GLY A 418 -15.31 -18.81 -17.16
C GLY A 418 -15.27 -20.10 -16.33
N CYS A 419 -15.74 -20.04 -15.09
CA CYS A 419 -15.75 -21.15 -14.14
C CYS A 419 -16.54 -22.40 -14.61
N LYS A 420 -17.35 -22.25 -15.64
CA LYS A 420 -18.09 -23.36 -16.28
C LYS A 420 -17.42 -23.88 -17.57
N GLY A 421 -16.13 -23.65 -17.72
CA GLY A 421 -15.38 -24.09 -18.89
C GLY A 421 -15.56 -23.21 -20.13
N LYS A 422 -16.09 -21.99 -19.98
CA LYS A 422 -16.31 -21.06 -21.09
C LYS A 422 -15.17 -20.05 -21.19
N THR A 423 -14.62 -19.86 -22.36
CA THR A 423 -13.69 -18.78 -22.69
C THR A 423 -14.44 -17.49 -23.00
N GLY A 424 -13.77 -16.34 -22.86
CA GLY A 424 -14.32 -15.02 -23.26
C GLY A 424 -15.32 -14.41 -22.27
N THR A 425 -15.19 -14.70 -20.96
CA THR A 425 -16.04 -14.08 -19.93
C THR A 425 -15.70 -12.60 -19.76
N ASN A 426 -16.69 -11.72 -20.00
CA ASN A 426 -16.54 -10.28 -19.73
C ASN A 426 -16.79 -10.00 -18.25
N THR A 427 -15.73 -10.05 -17.43
CA THR A 427 -15.81 -9.87 -15.97
C THR A 427 -16.14 -8.44 -15.54
N GLY A 428 -15.95 -7.45 -16.43
CA GLY A 428 -16.24 -6.05 -16.14
C GLY A 428 -17.73 -5.66 -16.13
N ASN A 429 -18.62 -6.56 -16.56
CA ASN A 429 -20.06 -6.31 -16.65
C ASN A 429 -20.94 -7.33 -15.92
N ILE A 430 -20.35 -8.22 -15.10
CA ILE A 430 -21.08 -9.27 -14.38
C ILE A 430 -21.94 -8.69 -13.24
N VAL A 431 -21.38 -7.70 -12.52
CA VAL A 431 -22.01 -7.09 -11.34
C VAL A 431 -21.86 -5.57 -11.36
N PRO A 432 -22.78 -4.81 -10.70
CA PRO A 432 -22.79 -3.36 -10.77
C PRO A 432 -21.55 -2.68 -10.13
N PHE A 433 -20.81 -3.36 -9.29
CA PHE A 433 -19.66 -2.83 -8.57
C PHE A 433 -18.29 -3.27 -9.12
N VAL A 434 -18.27 -3.97 -10.27
CA VAL A 434 -17.05 -4.26 -11.02
C VAL A 434 -17.19 -3.66 -12.40
N ARG A 435 -16.24 -2.81 -12.81
CA ARG A 435 -16.25 -2.10 -14.10
C ARG A 435 -14.90 -2.25 -14.78
N HIS A 436 -14.93 -2.16 -16.11
CA HIS A 436 -13.69 -1.95 -16.86
C HIS A 436 -13.03 -0.64 -16.41
N ARG A 437 -11.71 -0.59 -16.49
CA ARG A 437 -10.97 0.63 -16.20
C ARG A 437 -11.16 1.67 -17.30
N GLU A 438 -10.84 2.91 -16.99
CA GLU A 438 -11.18 4.11 -17.76
C GLU A 438 -10.45 4.20 -19.10
N ASP A 439 -9.22 3.69 -19.17
CA ASP A 439 -8.26 3.90 -20.25
C ASP A 439 -8.05 2.69 -21.16
N ARG A 440 -8.58 1.51 -20.81
CA ARG A 440 -8.47 0.27 -21.61
C ARG A 440 -9.67 -0.65 -21.40
N ILE A 441 -9.99 -1.45 -22.42
CA ILE A 441 -11.06 -2.46 -22.36
C ILE A 441 -10.67 -3.62 -21.41
N LEU A 442 -9.37 -3.96 -21.36
CA LEU A 442 -8.85 -5.02 -20.48
C LEU A 442 -8.55 -4.45 -19.09
N GLY A 443 -8.84 -5.22 -18.07
CA GLY A 443 -8.65 -4.82 -16.69
C GLY A 443 -9.95 -4.36 -16.05
N ILE A 444 -10.06 -4.65 -14.75
CA ILE A 444 -11.27 -4.37 -13.95
C ILE A 444 -10.91 -3.68 -12.64
N LYS A 445 -11.84 -2.86 -12.15
CA LYS A 445 -11.75 -2.15 -10.87
C LYS A 445 -13.01 -2.37 -10.06
N LEU A 446 -12.87 -2.31 -8.74
CA LEU A 446 -14.02 -2.13 -7.87
C LEU A 446 -14.47 -0.68 -7.91
N VAL A 447 -15.77 -0.50 -7.97
CA VAL A 447 -16.44 0.81 -7.88
C VAL A 447 -17.53 0.74 -6.83
N GLN A 448 -17.98 1.89 -6.34
CA GLN A 448 -19.19 1.96 -5.55
C GLN A 448 -20.40 1.74 -6.46
N ASP A 449 -21.43 1.08 -5.95
CA ASP A 449 -22.68 0.96 -6.70
C ASP A 449 -23.17 2.36 -7.07
N THR A 450 -23.38 2.60 -8.34
CA THR A 450 -24.17 3.77 -8.77
C THR A 450 -25.64 3.43 -8.46
N SER A 451 -26.17 4.03 -7.40
CA SER A 451 -27.60 4.06 -7.11
C SER A 451 -28.37 4.72 -8.24
#